data_9657fb3be281ba7c8bd215f47302881a
#
_entry.id   9657fb3be281ba7c8bd215f47302881a
#
_cell.length_a   1.000
_cell.length_b   1.000
_cell.length_c   1.000
_cell.angle_alpha   90.00
_cell.angle_beta   90.00
_cell.angle_gamma   90.00
#
_symmetry.space_group_name_H-M   'P 1'
#
loop_
_entity.id
_entity.type
_entity.pdbx_description
1 polymer ?
#
loop_
_entity_poly.entity_id
_entity_poly.type
_entity_poly.pdbx_seq_one_letter_code
_entity_poly.pdbx_strand_id
1 'polypeptide(L)'
;MLAQPVDNLEYKKVLDAVGMRKKHLIFPIFIQERHRERSQIIAMPGIARTPLKKVTQQVHAIINAGISSIVIFGIPENRDERGSFAVDKNGIVQQALRRIRKEFGNKLNVITDVCICQYNFSGQCGLGNNNKVDNDSTLDLLSKIALSHAEAGADAVAPSSMMDGQVYAVRKLLRIHGFQKTKILSYSVKQLSSLYTPFRSAAFSKKCQFNNIDKSSYQIACSNPRQILREVEADINEGADMVMVKPGVLSLDVVCMIKEKFGFPIAVQNVSGEYAMIKAAAMYRWIEEELWKVTSVASIKRAGADKIISYFSMDLAR
;
A
#
# COMPACT_ATOMS: atom_id res chain seq x y z
N MET A 1 4.90 22.83 -30.84
CA MET A 1 3.91 23.64 -30.10
C MET A 1 3.85 23.06 -28.69
N LEU A 2 4.27 23.80 -27.67
CA LEU A 2 4.09 23.42 -26.27
C LEU A 2 2.60 23.60 -25.98
N ALA A 3 1.94 22.52 -25.55
CA ALA A 3 0.56 22.60 -25.13
C ALA A 3 0.40 23.66 -24.02
N GLN A 4 -0.60 24.52 -24.14
CA GLN A 4 -0.89 25.48 -23.07
C GLN A 4 -1.30 24.70 -21.80
N PRO A 5 -0.90 25.16 -20.61
CA PRO A 5 -1.30 24.49 -19.38
C PRO A 5 -2.82 24.46 -19.30
N VAL A 6 -3.37 23.26 -19.13
CA VAL A 6 -4.80 23.02 -18.95
C VAL A 6 -5.20 23.61 -17.60
N ASP A 7 -6.31 24.37 -17.55
CA ASP A 7 -6.78 25.04 -16.35
C ASP A 7 -7.18 24.02 -15.26
N ASN A 8 -6.90 24.34 -14.00
CA ASN A 8 -7.32 23.53 -12.83
C ASN A 8 -8.83 23.19 -12.83
N LEU A 9 -9.64 24.02 -13.44
CA LEU A 9 -11.08 23.80 -13.60
C LEU A 9 -11.38 22.61 -14.53
N GLU A 10 -10.58 22.40 -15.58
CA GLU A 10 -10.74 21.27 -16.50
C GLU A 10 -10.32 19.95 -15.84
N TYR A 11 -9.27 19.94 -15.05
CA TYR A 11 -8.84 18.75 -14.28
C TYR A 11 -9.93 18.29 -13.31
N LYS A 12 -10.57 19.24 -12.63
CA LYS A 12 -11.69 18.95 -11.73
C LYS A 12 -12.88 18.35 -12.49
N LYS A 13 -13.21 18.86 -13.67
CA LYS A 13 -14.28 18.29 -14.52
C LYS A 13 -14.00 16.83 -14.89
N VAL A 14 -12.74 16.47 -15.22
CA VAL A 14 -12.36 15.09 -15.53
C VAL A 14 -12.58 14.18 -14.32
N LEU A 15 -12.16 14.58 -13.14
CA LEU A 15 -12.36 13.79 -11.91
C LEU A 15 -13.84 13.66 -11.55
N ASP A 16 -14.60 14.73 -11.68
CA ASP A 16 -16.04 14.75 -11.41
C ASP A 16 -16.82 13.84 -12.39
N ALA A 17 -16.44 13.81 -13.66
CA ALA A 17 -17.06 12.98 -14.69
C ALA A 17 -16.96 11.46 -14.39
N VAL A 18 -15.89 11.03 -13.70
CA VAL A 18 -15.73 9.64 -13.25
C VAL A 18 -16.21 9.42 -11.81
N GLY A 19 -16.86 10.41 -11.20
CA GLY A 19 -17.36 10.34 -9.83
C GLY A 19 -16.25 10.28 -8.76
N MET A 20 -15.04 10.78 -9.09
CA MET A 20 -13.93 10.81 -8.13
C MET A 20 -14.19 11.85 -7.04
N ARG A 21 -13.89 11.50 -5.79
CA ARG A 21 -14.00 12.37 -4.62
C ARG A 21 -12.81 12.13 -3.68
N LYS A 22 -12.46 13.10 -2.85
CA LYS A 22 -11.37 12.99 -1.85
C LYS A 22 -11.47 11.75 -0.98
N LYS A 23 -12.69 11.31 -0.63
CA LYS A 23 -12.93 10.09 0.17
C LYS A 23 -12.47 8.79 -0.50
N HIS A 24 -12.24 8.80 -1.82
CA HIS A 24 -11.73 7.63 -2.55
C HIS A 24 -10.20 7.54 -2.50
N LEU A 25 -9.52 8.64 -2.13
CA LEU A 25 -8.07 8.70 -2.04
C LEU A 25 -7.56 8.14 -0.72
N ILE A 26 -6.49 7.35 -0.81
CA ILE A 26 -5.70 6.87 0.33
C ILE A 26 -4.27 7.36 0.12
N PHE A 27 -3.73 8.11 1.08
CA PHE A 27 -2.36 8.61 0.98
C PHE A 27 -1.37 7.66 1.67
N PRO A 28 -0.35 7.14 0.97
CA PRO A 28 0.68 6.29 1.56
C PRO A 28 1.73 7.12 2.28
N ILE A 29 2.06 6.74 3.52
CA ILE A 29 3.09 7.38 4.31
C ILE A 29 4.17 6.39 4.77
N PHE A 30 5.42 6.83 4.71
CA PHE A 30 6.56 6.11 5.26
C PHE A 30 6.92 6.70 6.62
N ILE A 31 6.92 5.89 7.66
CA ILE A 31 7.27 6.31 9.01
C ILE A 31 8.59 5.65 9.40
N GLN A 32 9.59 6.46 9.74
CA GLN A 32 10.93 5.99 10.12
C GLN A 32 11.22 6.20 11.60
N GLU A 33 11.94 5.25 12.19
CA GLU A 33 12.29 5.26 13.61
C GLU A 33 13.56 6.10 13.88
N ARG A 34 14.61 5.87 13.10
CA ARG A 34 15.97 6.32 13.36
C ARG A 34 16.22 7.83 13.25
N HIS A 35 15.56 8.52 12.33
CA HIS A 35 15.88 9.91 12.02
C HIS A 35 15.00 10.91 12.78
N ARG A 36 15.58 12.08 13.14
CA ARG A 36 14.82 13.16 13.77
C ARG A 36 14.11 14.04 12.75
N GLU A 37 14.64 14.12 11.53
CA GLU A 37 14.13 14.95 10.45
C GLU A 37 13.55 14.13 9.30
N ARG A 38 12.69 14.77 8.50
CA ARG A 38 12.16 14.15 7.27
C ARG A 38 13.31 13.91 6.29
N SER A 39 13.36 12.71 5.71
CA SER A 39 14.35 12.37 4.69
C SER A 39 13.67 12.14 3.35
N GLN A 40 14.10 12.86 2.33
CA GLN A 40 13.57 12.73 0.97
C GLN A 40 13.87 11.35 0.39
N ILE A 41 12.95 10.84 -0.40
CA ILE A 41 13.13 9.60 -1.16
C ILE A 41 13.53 9.99 -2.58
N ILE A 42 14.81 9.86 -2.90
CA ILE A 42 15.38 10.33 -4.18
C ILE A 42 14.59 9.80 -5.39
N ALA A 43 14.21 8.53 -5.37
CA ALA A 43 13.44 7.90 -6.45
C ALA A 43 11.97 8.35 -6.50
N MET A 44 11.52 9.17 -5.54
CA MET A 44 10.12 9.64 -5.44
C MET A 44 10.10 11.11 -5.02
N PRO A 45 10.46 12.05 -5.93
CA PRO A 45 10.53 13.48 -5.63
C PRO A 45 9.24 14.00 -4.99
N GLY A 46 9.35 14.77 -3.90
CA GLY A 46 8.20 15.26 -3.13
C GLY A 46 7.69 14.31 -2.02
N ILE A 47 8.08 13.03 -2.05
CA ILE A 47 7.74 12.06 -1.01
C ILE A 47 8.92 11.89 -0.06
N ALA A 48 8.63 11.90 1.24
CA ALA A 48 9.64 11.79 2.28
C ALA A 48 9.26 10.73 3.32
N ARG A 49 10.28 10.17 3.97
CA ARG A 49 10.09 9.39 5.19
C ARG A 49 9.86 10.36 6.35
N THR A 50 8.80 10.12 7.11
CA THR A 50 8.41 10.95 8.24
C THR A 50 8.92 10.34 9.54
N PRO A 51 9.70 11.05 10.35
CA PRO A 51 10.09 10.58 11.67
C PRO A 51 8.86 10.32 12.55
N LEU A 52 8.92 9.29 13.40
CA LEU A 52 7.83 8.95 14.32
C LEU A 52 7.38 10.16 15.16
N LYS A 53 8.31 11.05 15.56
CA LYS A 53 8.00 12.26 16.33
C LYS A 53 7.17 13.30 15.56
N LYS A 54 7.22 13.26 14.22
CA LYS A 54 6.52 14.20 13.33
C LYS A 54 5.27 13.58 12.67
N VAL A 55 4.87 12.37 13.06
CA VAL A 55 3.74 11.66 12.44
C VAL A 55 2.43 12.44 12.58
N THR A 56 2.16 13.02 13.73
CA THR A 56 0.93 13.79 13.97
C THR A 56 0.89 15.06 13.13
N GLN A 57 2.02 15.76 12.99
CA GLN A 57 2.13 16.91 12.09
C GLN A 57 1.83 16.52 10.63
N GLN A 58 2.35 15.38 10.18
CA GLN A 58 2.06 14.87 8.82
C GLN A 58 0.57 14.56 8.66
N VAL A 59 -0.04 13.90 9.65
CA VAL A 59 -1.46 13.56 9.63
C VAL A 59 -2.35 14.80 9.66
N HIS A 60 -2.00 15.85 10.41
CA HIS A 60 -2.68 17.15 10.35
C HIS A 60 -2.72 17.71 8.92
N ALA A 61 -1.58 17.73 8.23
CA ALA A 61 -1.52 18.20 6.85
C ALA A 61 -2.41 17.38 5.90
N ILE A 62 -2.48 16.07 6.09
CA ILE A 62 -3.32 15.15 5.31
C ILE A 62 -4.81 15.43 5.54
N ILE A 63 -5.22 15.55 6.80
CA ILE A 63 -6.62 15.86 7.16
C ILE A 63 -7.02 17.23 6.62
N ASN A 64 -6.16 18.24 6.75
CA ASN A 64 -6.42 19.60 6.24
C ASN A 64 -6.56 19.63 4.71
N ALA A 65 -5.89 18.74 3.97
CA ALA A 65 -6.12 18.55 2.53
C ALA A 65 -7.47 17.87 2.22
N GLY A 66 -8.18 17.36 3.23
CA GLY A 66 -9.46 16.67 3.08
C GLY A 66 -9.35 15.18 2.79
N ILE A 67 -8.19 14.58 3.00
CA ILE A 67 -7.98 13.14 2.88
C ILE A 67 -8.36 12.46 4.20
N SER A 68 -9.21 11.46 4.12
CA SER A 68 -9.74 10.73 5.27
C SER A 68 -9.14 9.33 5.47
N SER A 69 -8.19 8.92 4.63
CA SER A 69 -7.59 7.58 4.72
C SER A 69 -6.09 7.62 4.40
N ILE A 70 -5.31 6.89 5.19
CA ILE A 70 -3.88 6.68 4.95
C ILE A 70 -3.51 5.20 4.99
N VAL A 71 -2.42 4.83 4.32
CA VAL A 71 -1.75 3.55 4.53
C VAL A 71 -0.33 3.77 5.03
N ILE A 72 0.02 3.09 6.14
CA ILE A 72 1.30 3.23 6.83
C ILE A 72 2.26 2.13 6.41
N PHE A 73 3.47 2.54 6.03
CA PHE A 73 4.63 1.68 5.84
C PHE A 73 5.68 2.02 6.90
N GLY A 74 5.92 1.08 7.83
CA GLY A 74 6.91 1.25 8.89
C GLY A 74 8.32 0.96 8.39
N ILE A 75 9.28 1.78 8.81
CA ILE A 75 10.71 1.58 8.54
C ILE A 75 11.41 1.48 9.89
N PRO A 76 11.64 0.24 10.38
CA PRO A 76 12.27 0.01 11.67
C PRO A 76 13.76 0.36 11.64
N GLU A 77 14.32 0.63 12.80
CA GLU A 77 15.77 0.79 12.98
C GLU A 77 16.47 -0.58 12.99
N ASN A 78 15.87 -1.55 13.67
CA ASN A 78 16.41 -2.89 13.83
C ASN A 78 15.72 -3.88 12.89
N ARG A 79 16.53 -4.84 12.42
CA ARG A 79 16.09 -5.95 11.57
C ARG A 79 16.77 -7.23 12.05
N ASP A 80 16.16 -8.36 11.73
CA ASP A 80 16.73 -9.68 11.94
C ASP A 80 16.41 -10.62 10.77
N GLU A 81 16.82 -11.87 10.87
CA GLU A 81 16.54 -12.85 9.81
C GLU A 81 15.06 -13.17 9.66
N ARG A 82 14.31 -13.13 10.76
CA ARG A 82 12.91 -13.54 10.83
C ARG A 82 11.91 -12.37 10.75
N GLY A 83 12.38 -11.13 10.83
CA GLY A 83 11.50 -9.96 10.87
C GLY A 83 10.72 -9.83 12.19
N SER A 84 11.27 -10.31 13.30
CA SER A 84 10.59 -10.39 14.59
C SER A 84 10.18 -9.04 15.17
N PHE A 85 10.88 -7.96 14.81
CA PHE A 85 10.52 -6.59 15.21
C PHE A 85 9.17 -6.12 14.67
N ALA A 86 8.61 -6.81 13.68
CA ALA A 86 7.30 -6.45 13.12
C ALA A 86 6.14 -6.69 14.10
N VAL A 87 6.29 -7.63 15.05
CA VAL A 87 5.28 -7.94 16.08
C VAL A 87 5.49 -7.21 17.40
N ASP A 88 6.57 -6.44 17.52
CA ASP A 88 6.90 -5.73 18.76
C ASP A 88 5.79 -4.73 19.10
N LYS A 89 5.24 -4.83 20.33
CA LYS A 89 4.24 -3.89 20.84
C LYS A 89 4.72 -2.42 20.82
N ASN A 90 6.04 -2.22 20.90
CA ASN A 90 6.69 -0.91 20.79
C ASN A 90 7.31 -0.68 19.40
N GLY A 91 6.97 -1.49 18.40
CA GLY A 91 7.42 -1.32 17.03
C GLY A 91 6.95 -0.01 16.41
N ILE A 92 7.59 0.37 15.32
CA ILE A 92 7.39 1.68 14.67
C ILE A 92 5.94 1.92 14.25
N VAL A 93 5.26 0.91 13.68
CA VAL A 93 3.85 1.02 13.25
C VAL A 93 2.92 1.12 14.45
N GLN A 94 3.13 0.29 15.46
CA GLN A 94 2.32 0.26 16.68
C GLN A 94 2.43 1.58 17.45
N GLN A 95 3.63 2.16 17.54
CA GLN A 95 3.83 3.47 18.16
C GLN A 95 3.17 4.59 17.33
N ALA A 96 3.27 4.54 16.01
CA ALA A 96 2.63 5.52 15.12
C ALA A 96 1.11 5.48 15.27
N LEU A 97 0.50 4.29 15.27
CA LEU A 97 -0.93 4.09 15.48
C LEU A 97 -1.40 4.71 16.79
N ARG A 98 -0.75 4.38 17.92
CA ARG A 98 -1.12 4.94 19.22
C ARG A 98 -1.04 6.47 19.26
N ARG A 99 -0.02 7.08 18.64
CA ARG A 99 0.10 8.54 18.55
C ARG A 99 -1.03 9.15 17.71
N ILE A 100 -1.33 8.55 16.56
CA ILE A 100 -2.41 9.00 15.68
C ILE A 100 -3.76 8.89 16.41
N ARG A 101 -4.03 7.77 17.06
CA ARG A 101 -5.29 7.58 17.81
C ARG A 101 -5.43 8.52 19.00
N LYS A 102 -4.34 8.75 19.73
CA LYS A 102 -4.35 9.69 20.86
C LYS A 102 -4.73 11.11 20.43
N GLU A 103 -4.26 11.56 19.26
CA GLU A 103 -4.46 12.94 18.80
C GLU A 103 -5.72 13.12 17.96
N PHE A 104 -6.03 12.17 17.10
CA PHE A 104 -7.11 12.32 16.10
C PHE A 104 -8.33 11.43 16.36
N GLY A 105 -8.25 10.47 17.28
CA GLY A 105 -9.32 9.51 17.49
C GLY A 105 -9.66 8.77 16.18
N ASN A 106 -10.93 8.79 15.79
CA ASN A 106 -11.45 8.13 14.59
C ASN A 106 -11.66 9.09 13.39
N LYS A 107 -11.05 10.28 13.41
CA LYS A 107 -11.17 11.26 12.30
C LYS A 107 -10.48 10.80 11.02
N LEU A 108 -9.59 9.84 11.10
CA LEU A 108 -8.81 9.31 9.98
C LEU A 108 -8.88 7.78 9.99
N ASN A 109 -9.16 7.18 8.82
CA ASN A 109 -9.07 5.75 8.61
C ASN A 109 -7.61 5.35 8.38
N VAL A 110 -7.05 4.55 9.28
CA VAL A 110 -5.64 4.16 9.25
C VAL A 110 -5.52 2.69 8.86
N ILE A 111 -4.95 2.47 7.68
CA ILE A 111 -4.61 1.16 7.14
C ILE A 111 -3.13 0.89 7.41
N THR A 112 -2.77 -0.33 7.74
CA THR A 112 -1.36 -0.71 7.95
C THR A 112 -0.95 -1.83 7.01
N ASP A 113 0.20 -1.66 6.36
CA ASP A 113 0.83 -2.74 5.60
C ASP A 113 1.26 -3.87 6.53
N VAL A 114 0.90 -5.11 6.19
CA VAL A 114 1.30 -6.32 6.93
C VAL A 114 2.24 -7.12 6.05
N CYS A 115 3.54 -6.92 6.31
CA CYS A 115 4.64 -7.57 5.60
C CYS A 115 5.89 -7.60 6.49
N ILE A 116 6.78 -8.55 6.22
CA ILE A 116 8.05 -8.69 6.92
C ILE A 116 9.24 -8.10 6.16
N CYS A 117 9.07 -7.71 4.89
CA CYS A 117 10.19 -7.30 4.03
C CYS A 117 10.94 -6.04 4.50
N GLN A 118 10.30 -5.18 5.30
CA GLN A 118 10.96 -4.02 5.93
C GLN A 118 11.76 -4.41 7.18
N TYR A 119 11.44 -5.55 7.79
CA TYR A 119 11.91 -5.99 9.09
C TYR A 119 12.96 -7.11 9.04
N ASN A 120 13.10 -7.77 7.88
CA ASN A 120 14.11 -8.82 7.71
C ASN A 120 15.30 -8.36 6.83
N PHE A 121 16.44 -9.03 6.99
CA PHE A 121 17.64 -8.71 6.21
C PHE A 121 17.52 -9.09 4.73
N SER A 122 16.71 -10.09 4.41
CA SER A 122 16.54 -10.57 3.03
C SER A 122 15.71 -9.62 2.15
N GLY A 123 14.87 -8.76 2.74
CA GLY A 123 13.89 -7.94 2.01
C GLY A 123 12.81 -8.77 1.30
N GLN A 124 12.66 -10.05 1.67
CA GLN A 124 11.61 -10.93 1.17
C GLN A 124 10.32 -10.77 1.95
N CYS A 125 9.19 -11.06 1.31
CA CYS A 125 7.87 -10.92 1.93
C CYS A 125 7.45 -12.19 2.72
N GLY A 126 8.16 -13.31 2.55
CA GLY A 126 7.98 -14.57 3.27
C GLY A 126 9.26 -15.00 3.98
N LEU A 127 9.09 -15.76 5.04
CA LEU A 127 10.16 -16.56 5.64
C LEU A 127 10.53 -17.69 4.68
N GLY A 128 11.74 -18.15 4.71
CA GLY A 128 12.10 -19.27 3.88
C GLY A 128 13.58 -19.59 3.93
N ASN A 129 13.89 -20.76 3.37
CA ASN A 129 15.24 -21.31 3.30
C ASN A 129 15.40 -22.01 1.94
N ASN A 130 16.65 -22.09 1.44
CA ASN A 130 16.97 -22.83 0.20
C ASN A 130 16.05 -22.51 -1.00
N ASN A 131 15.85 -21.22 -1.28
CA ASN A 131 15.01 -20.70 -2.37
C ASN A 131 13.50 -21.04 -2.29
N LYS A 132 13.02 -21.59 -1.18
CA LYS A 132 11.60 -21.88 -0.95
C LYS A 132 11.05 -21.02 0.16
N VAL A 133 9.81 -20.54 -0.05
CA VAL A 133 9.06 -19.84 1.01
C VAL A 133 8.46 -20.90 1.94
N ASP A 134 8.63 -20.68 3.25
CA ASP A 134 7.89 -21.38 4.29
C ASP A 134 6.57 -20.64 4.52
N ASN A 135 5.52 -21.11 3.84
CA ASN A 135 4.21 -20.48 3.88
C ASN A 135 3.64 -20.47 5.30
N ASP A 136 3.64 -21.61 5.97
CA ASP A 136 2.99 -21.75 7.28
C ASP A 136 3.63 -20.89 8.36
N SER A 137 4.97 -20.90 8.46
CA SER A 137 5.68 -20.00 9.39
C SER A 137 5.46 -18.53 9.04
N THR A 138 5.30 -18.21 7.75
CA THR A 138 5.02 -16.85 7.31
C THR A 138 3.60 -16.44 7.70
N LEU A 139 2.60 -17.29 7.53
CA LEU A 139 1.21 -17.03 7.91
C LEU A 139 1.07 -16.77 9.41
N ASP A 140 1.73 -17.58 10.25
CA ASP A 140 1.76 -17.38 11.70
C ASP A 140 2.30 -16.00 12.07
N LEU A 141 3.42 -15.60 11.45
CA LEU A 141 4.02 -14.29 11.70
C LEU A 141 3.14 -13.14 11.20
N LEU A 142 2.62 -13.22 9.96
CA LEU A 142 1.76 -12.18 9.39
C LEU A 142 0.48 -11.97 10.21
N SER A 143 -0.13 -13.04 10.70
CA SER A 143 -1.32 -12.95 11.54
C SER A 143 -1.03 -12.26 12.88
N LYS A 144 0.14 -12.53 13.50
CA LYS A 144 0.61 -11.86 14.72
C LYS A 144 0.92 -10.37 14.48
N ILE A 145 1.50 -10.02 13.33
CA ILE A 145 1.71 -8.61 12.93
C ILE A 145 0.36 -7.90 12.82
N ALA A 146 -0.58 -8.48 12.10
CA ALA A 146 -1.91 -7.92 11.92
C ALA A 146 -2.64 -7.71 13.27
N LEU A 147 -2.56 -8.68 14.18
CA LEU A 147 -3.12 -8.57 15.52
C LEU A 147 -2.47 -7.41 16.29
N SER A 148 -1.14 -7.31 16.31
CA SER A 148 -0.45 -6.23 17.01
C SER A 148 -0.81 -4.83 16.48
N HIS A 149 -1.07 -4.72 15.17
CA HIS A 149 -1.56 -3.50 14.56
C HIS A 149 -3.01 -3.17 14.96
N ALA A 150 -3.88 -4.17 15.01
CA ALA A 150 -5.25 -4.02 15.48
C ALA A 150 -5.31 -3.59 16.96
N GLU A 151 -4.50 -4.21 17.82
CA GLU A 151 -4.34 -3.83 19.24
C GLU A 151 -3.85 -2.39 19.41
N ALA A 152 -2.98 -1.92 18.48
CA ALA A 152 -2.48 -0.56 18.49
C ALA A 152 -3.46 0.47 17.88
N GLY A 153 -4.60 0.01 17.30
CA GLY A 153 -5.68 0.86 16.83
C GLY A 153 -5.78 1.02 15.31
N ALA A 154 -5.30 0.08 14.51
CA ALA A 154 -5.54 0.08 13.06
C ALA A 154 -7.04 -0.14 12.76
N ASP A 155 -7.61 0.62 11.80
CA ASP A 155 -8.96 0.36 11.28
C ASP A 155 -8.96 -0.80 10.29
N ALA A 156 -7.86 -0.91 9.54
CA ALA A 156 -7.67 -1.99 8.59
C ALA A 156 -6.20 -2.46 8.58
N VAL A 157 -6.03 -3.75 8.33
CA VAL A 157 -4.73 -4.37 8.08
C VAL A 157 -4.66 -4.84 6.63
N ALA A 158 -3.50 -4.70 6.01
CA ALA A 158 -3.34 -4.97 4.58
C ALA A 158 -2.23 -6.01 4.34
N PRO A 159 -2.55 -7.32 4.40
CA PRO A 159 -1.58 -8.38 4.13
C PRO A 159 -1.08 -8.29 2.69
N SER A 160 0.24 -8.07 2.55
CA SER A 160 0.86 -7.77 1.25
C SER A 160 1.93 -8.77 0.83
N SER A 161 2.04 -9.90 1.52
CA SER A 161 3.08 -10.89 1.30
C SER A 161 2.79 -11.86 0.16
N MET A 162 1.54 -11.98 -0.28
CA MET A 162 1.10 -12.94 -1.30
C MET A 162 1.33 -14.40 -0.89
N MET A 163 1.06 -14.71 0.36
CA MET A 163 1.09 -16.08 0.88
C MET A 163 -0.29 -16.70 0.77
N ASP A 164 -0.35 -17.95 0.33
CA ASP A 164 -1.61 -18.70 0.23
C ASP A 164 -2.25 -18.81 1.62
N GLY A 165 -3.54 -18.41 1.75
CA GLY A 165 -4.25 -18.44 3.02
C GLY A 165 -3.95 -17.27 3.97
N GLN A 166 -3.25 -16.22 3.51
CA GLN A 166 -2.87 -15.09 4.37
C GLN A 166 -4.08 -14.35 4.95
N VAL A 167 -5.15 -14.20 4.18
CA VAL A 167 -6.38 -13.52 4.64
C VAL A 167 -7.09 -14.38 5.70
N TYR A 168 -7.19 -15.68 5.46
CA TYR A 168 -7.77 -16.62 6.42
C TYR A 168 -7.03 -16.61 7.76
N ALA A 169 -5.69 -16.72 7.73
CA ALA A 169 -4.88 -16.73 8.95
C ALA A 169 -5.04 -15.43 9.75
N VAL A 170 -4.98 -14.28 9.08
CA VAL A 170 -5.19 -12.96 9.69
C VAL A 170 -6.62 -12.85 10.25
N ARG A 171 -7.65 -13.18 9.48
CA ARG A 171 -9.05 -13.11 9.90
C ARG A 171 -9.33 -13.99 11.11
N LYS A 172 -8.81 -15.21 11.09
CA LYS A 172 -8.96 -16.18 12.20
C LYS A 172 -8.37 -15.61 13.49
N LEU A 173 -7.14 -15.11 13.47
CA LEU A 173 -6.49 -14.60 14.67
C LEU A 173 -7.16 -13.32 15.19
N LEU A 174 -7.53 -12.39 14.33
CA LEU A 174 -8.28 -11.19 14.69
C LEU A 174 -9.62 -11.54 15.38
N ARG A 175 -10.36 -12.53 14.87
CA ARG A 175 -11.62 -12.98 15.49
C ARG A 175 -11.42 -13.59 16.87
N ILE A 176 -10.42 -14.45 17.04
CA ILE A 176 -10.10 -15.09 18.33
C ILE A 176 -9.80 -14.05 19.41
N HIS A 177 -9.14 -12.95 19.04
CA HIS A 177 -8.75 -11.88 19.96
C HIS A 177 -9.76 -10.72 20.05
N GLY A 178 -10.97 -10.85 19.47
CA GLY A 178 -12.03 -9.85 19.61
C GLY A 178 -11.95 -8.66 18.65
N PHE A 179 -11.09 -8.71 17.63
CA PHE A 179 -10.90 -7.65 16.63
C PHE A 179 -11.70 -7.86 15.33
N GLN A 180 -12.95 -8.35 15.43
CA GLN A 180 -13.82 -8.63 14.26
C GLN A 180 -14.11 -7.37 13.42
N LYS A 181 -14.05 -6.19 14.04
CA LYS A 181 -14.29 -4.90 13.36
C LYS A 181 -13.10 -4.41 12.53
N THR A 182 -11.88 -4.90 12.80
CA THR A 182 -10.70 -4.56 12.01
C THR A 182 -10.86 -5.13 10.60
N LYS A 183 -10.81 -4.25 9.59
CA LYS A 183 -10.98 -4.62 8.19
C LYS A 183 -9.72 -5.25 7.62
N ILE A 184 -9.89 -6.08 6.59
CA ILE A 184 -8.77 -6.65 5.84
C ILE A 184 -8.83 -6.12 4.40
N LEU A 185 -7.80 -5.36 4.01
CA LEU A 185 -7.52 -4.95 2.65
C LEU A 185 -6.48 -5.90 2.07
N SER A 186 -6.92 -6.96 1.38
CA SER A 186 -5.98 -7.95 0.84
C SER A 186 -5.30 -7.46 -0.41
N TYR A 187 -3.98 -7.66 -0.50
CA TYR A 187 -3.22 -7.50 -1.74
C TYR A 187 -3.43 -8.70 -2.66
N SER A 188 -4.66 -8.97 -3.06
CA SER A 188 -5.05 -10.15 -3.84
C SER A 188 -4.39 -10.20 -5.21
N VAL A 189 -4.11 -9.04 -5.81
CA VAL A 189 -3.44 -8.94 -7.12
C VAL A 189 -2.20 -8.08 -7.00
N LYS A 190 -1.10 -8.69 -6.61
CA LYS A 190 0.22 -8.06 -6.61
C LYS A 190 1.07 -8.72 -7.70
N GLN A 191 1.02 -8.14 -8.89
CA GLN A 191 1.77 -8.66 -10.02
C GLN A 191 3.28 -8.45 -9.84
N LEU A 192 4.09 -9.38 -10.36
CA LEU A 192 5.54 -9.22 -10.42
C LEU A 192 5.89 -8.01 -11.28
N SER A 193 6.60 -7.03 -10.71
CA SER A 193 6.92 -5.79 -11.42
C SER A 193 8.19 -5.11 -10.91
N SER A 194 8.94 -4.50 -11.83
CA SER A 194 10.04 -3.58 -11.52
C SER A 194 9.56 -2.24 -10.95
N LEU A 195 8.28 -1.90 -11.13
CA LEU A 195 7.67 -0.66 -10.64
C LEU A 195 7.63 -0.54 -9.10
N TYR A 196 8.02 -1.59 -8.38
CA TYR A 196 8.20 -1.53 -6.92
C TYR A 196 9.60 -1.10 -6.48
N THR A 197 10.53 -0.87 -7.41
CA THR A 197 11.91 -0.50 -7.07
C THR A 197 12.02 0.80 -6.25
N PRO A 198 11.30 1.89 -6.57
CA PRO A 198 11.31 3.09 -5.73
C PRO A 198 10.80 2.85 -4.31
N PHE A 199 9.74 2.05 -4.14
CA PHE A 199 9.24 1.63 -2.83
C PHE A 199 10.28 0.84 -2.04
N ARG A 200 10.95 -0.12 -2.67
CA ARG A 200 12.00 -0.92 -2.01
C ARG A 200 13.15 -0.03 -1.52
N SER A 201 13.50 1.00 -2.29
CA SER A 201 14.48 2.01 -1.88
C SER A 201 13.95 2.85 -0.72
N ALA A 202 12.67 3.24 -0.75
CA ALA A 202 12.02 4.02 0.30
C ALA A 202 11.96 3.26 1.63
N ALA A 203 11.61 1.97 1.59
CA ALA A 203 11.46 1.09 2.74
C ALA A 203 12.79 0.42 3.18
N PHE A 204 13.91 0.73 2.52
CA PHE A 204 15.20 0.07 2.72
C PHE A 204 15.16 -1.46 2.60
N SER A 205 14.18 -1.99 1.89
CA SER A 205 13.99 -3.44 1.67
C SER A 205 14.71 -3.93 0.40
N LYS A 206 15.93 -3.42 0.14
CA LYS A 206 16.79 -3.91 -0.95
C LYS A 206 17.25 -5.33 -0.63
N LYS A 207 17.36 -6.18 -1.67
CA LYS A 207 17.93 -7.53 -1.55
C LYS A 207 19.25 -7.49 -0.78
N CYS A 208 19.32 -8.20 0.34
CA CYS A 208 20.60 -8.66 0.86
C CYS A 208 20.98 -9.93 0.08
N GLN A 209 22.26 -10.12 -0.21
CA GLN A 209 22.74 -11.20 -1.09
C GLN A 209 22.54 -12.62 -0.55
N PHE A 210 22.02 -12.77 0.66
CA PHE A 210 22.02 -14.04 1.40
C PHE A 210 20.77 -14.93 1.25
N ASN A 211 19.70 -14.48 0.60
CA ASN A 211 18.51 -15.31 0.41
C ASN A 211 17.88 -15.04 -0.97
N ASN A 212 18.10 -15.94 -1.91
CA ASN A 212 17.71 -15.80 -3.31
C ASN A 212 16.31 -16.33 -3.60
N ILE A 213 15.33 -16.17 -2.70
CA ILE A 213 13.95 -16.48 -3.04
C ILE A 213 13.52 -15.56 -4.18
N ASP A 214 13.16 -16.15 -5.32
CA ASP A 214 12.64 -15.38 -6.44
C ASP A 214 11.20 -14.93 -6.12
N LYS A 215 10.93 -13.63 -6.26
CA LYS A 215 9.59 -13.09 -6.03
C LYS A 215 8.55 -13.62 -7.02
N SER A 216 8.98 -14.14 -8.17
CA SER A 216 8.11 -14.82 -9.11
C SER A 216 7.48 -16.11 -8.55
N SER A 217 8.07 -16.69 -7.49
CA SER A 217 7.53 -17.87 -6.83
C SER A 217 6.26 -17.62 -6.01
N TYR A 218 5.97 -16.34 -5.67
CA TYR A 218 4.80 -15.96 -4.87
C TYR A 218 4.07 -14.70 -5.34
N GLN A 219 4.61 -13.93 -6.28
CA GLN A 219 3.88 -12.82 -6.91
C GLN A 219 3.23 -13.32 -8.20
N ILE A 220 2.06 -12.77 -8.52
CA ILE A 220 1.29 -13.19 -9.68
C ILE A 220 2.00 -12.79 -10.98
N ALA A 221 2.09 -13.71 -11.92
CA ALA A 221 2.55 -13.40 -13.27
C ALA A 221 1.52 -12.49 -13.97
N CYS A 222 1.98 -11.42 -14.62
CA CYS A 222 1.10 -10.48 -15.32
C CYS A 222 0.34 -11.13 -16.50
N SER A 223 0.80 -12.27 -16.99
CA SER A 223 0.25 -12.98 -18.16
C SER A 223 -0.87 -13.97 -17.83
N ASN A 224 -1.25 -14.15 -16.55
CA ASN A 224 -2.21 -15.20 -16.17
C ASN A 224 -3.49 -14.65 -15.52
N PRO A 225 -4.48 -14.21 -16.32
CA PRO A 225 -5.72 -13.66 -15.77
C PRO A 225 -6.58 -14.69 -15.02
N ARG A 226 -6.46 -15.97 -15.32
CA ARG A 226 -7.21 -17.03 -14.59
C ARG A 226 -6.69 -17.20 -13.17
N GLN A 227 -5.38 -17.11 -12.96
CA GLN A 227 -4.78 -17.13 -11.62
C GLN A 227 -5.25 -15.91 -10.81
N ILE A 228 -5.25 -14.71 -11.42
CA ILE A 228 -5.72 -13.48 -10.78
C ILE A 228 -7.14 -13.66 -10.21
N LEU A 229 -8.06 -14.17 -11.01
CA LEU A 229 -9.45 -14.33 -10.57
C LEU A 229 -9.61 -15.40 -9.46
N ARG A 230 -8.78 -16.46 -9.47
CA ARG A 230 -8.76 -17.46 -8.39
C ARG A 230 -8.27 -16.88 -7.07
N GLU A 231 -7.18 -16.12 -7.10
CA GLU A 231 -6.64 -15.44 -5.91
C GLU A 231 -7.65 -14.47 -5.29
N VAL A 232 -8.31 -13.68 -6.13
CA VAL A 232 -9.35 -12.76 -5.66
C VAL A 232 -10.51 -13.52 -5.03
N GLU A 233 -10.98 -14.60 -5.65
CA GLU A 233 -12.07 -15.44 -5.15
C GLU A 233 -11.69 -16.10 -3.80
N ALA A 234 -10.46 -16.60 -3.70
CA ALA A 234 -9.94 -17.17 -2.46
C ALA A 234 -9.93 -16.15 -1.33
N ASP A 235 -9.34 -14.97 -1.55
CA ASP A 235 -9.26 -13.90 -0.55
C ASP A 235 -10.65 -13.42 -0.07
N ILE A 236 -11.61 -13.31 -1.00
CA ILE A 236 -13.01 -12.97 -0.66
C ILE A 236 -13.60 -14.05 0.27
N ASN A 237 -13.44 -15.32 -0.08
CA ASN A 237 -13.96 -16.46 0.70
C ASN A 237 -13.25 -16.60 2.05
N GLU A 238 -11.98 -16.22 2.15
CA GLU A 238 -11.19 -16.19 3.38
C GLU A 238 -11.58 -15.03 4.30
N GLY A 239 -12.36 -14.08 3.81
CA GLY A 239 -12.93 -13.00 4.61
C GLY A 239 -12.24 -11.65 4.45
N ALA A 240 -11.68 -11.34 3.27
CA ALA A 240 -11.29 -9.98 2.94
C ALA A 240 -12.51 -9.03 2.96
N ASP A 241 -12.32 -7.78 3.34
CA ASP A 241 -13.35 -6.73 3.24
C ASP A 241 -13.19 -5.91 1.95
N MET A 242 -11.99 -5.92 1.37
CA MET A 242 -11.64 -5.24 0.14
C MET A 242 -10.42 -5.94 -0.48
N VAL A 243 -10.40 -6.06 -1.79
CA VAL A 243 -9.25 -6.59 -2.54
C VAL A 243 -8.44 -5.47 -3.16
N MET A 244 -7.13 -5.66 -3.36
CA MET A 244 -6.24 -4.67 -3.94
C MET A 244 -5.59 -5.19 -5.21
N VAL A 245 -5.55 -4.32 -6.22
CA VAL A 245 -4.84 -4.52 -7.49
C VAL A 245 -3.65 -3.58 -7.58
N LYS A 246 -2.47 -4.11 -7.94
CA LYS A 246 -1.27 -3.34 -8.26
C LYS A 246 -0.32 -4.09 -9.19
N PRO A 247 0.38 -3.37 -10.11
CA PRO A 247 0.36 -1.91 -10.38
C PRO A 247 -0.99 -1.42 -10.89
N GLY A 248 -1.29 -0.13 -10.70
CA GLY A 248 -2.61 0.42 -10.98
C GLY A 248 -2.93 0.59 -12.46
N VAL A 249 -2.14 1.42 -13.16
CA VAL A 249 -2.43 1.81 -14.56
C VAL A 249 -2.25 0.65 -15.54
N LEU A 250 -1.34 -0.27 -15.24
CA LEU A 250 -1.09 -1.45 -16.07
C LEU A 250 -2.12 -2.58 -15.89
N SER A 251 -3.09 -2.42 -14.99
CA SER A 251 -4.02 -3.49 -14.62
C SER A 251 -5.48 -3.04 -14.65
N LEU A 252 -5.82 -2.07 -15.52
CA LEU A 252 -7.19 -1.54 -15.63
C LEU A 252 -8.17 -2.61 -16.11
N ASP A 253 -7.74 -3.47 -17.01
CA ASP A 253 -8.48 -4.65 -17.48
C ASP A 253 -8.78 -5.61 -16.33
N VAL A 254 -7.79 -5.87 -15.47
CA VAL A 254 -7.94 -6.71 -14.27
C VAL A 254 -8.96 -6.11 -13.30
N VAL A 255 -8.92 -4.80 -13.09
CA VAL A 255 -9.89 -4.10 -12.24
C VAL A 255 -11.31 -4.26 -12.78
N CYS A 256 -11.50 -4.08 -14.11
CA CYS A 256 -12.79 -4.31 -14.77
C CYS A 256 -13.27 -5.75 -14.57
N MET A 257 -12.42 -6.74 -14.86
CA MET A 257 -12.76 -8.15 -14.72
C MET A 257 -13.20 -8.53 -13.30
N ILE A 258 -12.48 -8.04 -12.29
CA ILE A 258 -12.82 -8.30 -10.88
C ILE A 258 -14.16 -7.63 -10.55
N LYS A 259 -14.35 -6.37 -10.97
CA LYS A 259 -15.59 -5.63 -10.69
C LYS A 259 -16.80 -6.29 -11.33
N GLU A 260 -16.69 -6.72 -12.58
CA GLU A 260 -17.74 -7.41 -13.32
C GLU A 260 -18.07 -8.77 -12.72
N LYS A 261 -17.04 -9.57 -12.37
CA LYS A 261 -17.26 -10.93 -11.87
C LYS A 261 -17.79 -10.99 -10.45
N PHE A 262 -17.24 -10.16 -9.55
CA PHE A 262 -17.49 -10.29 -8.11
C PHE A 262 -18.32 -9.14 -7.51
N GLY A 263 -18.42 -7.98 -8.16
CA GLY A 263 -19.07 -6.79 -7.59
C GLY A 263 -18.45 -6.31 -6.27
N PHE A 264 -17.30 -6.84 -5.90
CA PHE A 264 -16.67 -6.65 -4.59
C PHE A 264 -15.94 -5.31 -4.49
N PRO A 265 -15.71 -4.76 -3.27
CA PRO A 265 -14.93 -3.55 -3.09
C PRO A 265 -13.47 -3.73 -3.54
N ILE A 266 -12.96 -2.78 -4.36
CA ILE A 266 -11.63 -2.82 -4.94
C ILE A 266 -10.85 -1.57 -4.57
N ALA A 267 -9.66 -1.75 -3.99
CA ALA A 267 -8.62 -0.72 -3.96
C ALA A 267 -7.64 -0.93 -5.10
N VAL A 268 -7.14 0.15 -5.68
CA VAL A 268 -6.09 0.09 -6.70
C VAL A 268 -4.92 0.94 -6.25
N GLN A 269 -3.71 0.41 -6.33
CA GLN A 269 -2.52 1.18 -5.98
C GLN A 269 -1.80 1.68 -7.24
N ASN A 270 -1.81 3.01 -7.41
CA ASN A 270 -0.88 3.71 -8.29
C ASN A 270 0.50 3.66 -7.61
N VAL A 271 1.37 2.75 -8.09
CA VAL A 271 2.57 2.36 -7.35
C VAL A 271 3.73 3.33 -7.51
N SER A 272 4.76 3.14 -6.70
CA SER A 272 5.93 4.01 -6.63
C SER A 272 6.67 4.19 -7.96
N GLY A 273 6.72 3.16 -8.81
CA GLY A 273 7.33 3.23 -10.14
C GLY A 273 6.48 4.04 -11.11
N GLU A 274 5.16 3.91 -11.07
CA GLU A 274 4.26 4.76 -11.85
C GLU A 274 4.42 6.22 -11.47
N TYR A 275 4.47 6.53 -10.17
CA TYR A 275 4.77 7.86 -9.67
C TYR A 275 6.13 8.38 -10.17
N ALA A 276 7.19 7.57 -10.02
CA ALA A 276 8.55 7.94 -10.41
C ALA A 276 8.69 8.20 -11.92
N MET A 277 8.04 7.38 -12.77
CA MET A 277 8.03 7.56 -14.22
C MET A 277 7.36 8.89 -14.62
N ILE A 278 6.22 9.22 -14.01
CA ILE A 278 5.52 10.48 -14.27
C ILE A 278 6.40 11.65 -13.86
N LYS A 279 6.99 11.63 -12.65
CA LYS A 279 7.89 12.67 -12.17
C LYS A 279 9.13 12.85 -13.07
N ALA A 280 9.74 11.74 -13.51
CA ALA A 280 10.90 11.79 -14.38
C ALA A 280 10.55 12.37 -15.77
N ALA A 281 9.49 11.91 -16.40
CA ALA A 281 9.08 12.41 -17.71
C ALA A 281 8.65 13.89 -17.66
N ALA A 282 7.99 14.31 -16.58
CA ALA A 282 7.63 15.71 -16.36
C ALA A 282 8.85 16.62 -16.15
N MET A 283 9.88 16.15 -15.43
CA MET A 283 11.13 16.88 -15.22
C MET A 283 11.82 17.21 -16.54
N TYR A 284 11.75 16.31 -17.52
CA TYR A 284 12.26 16.54 -18.88
C TYR A 284 11.25 17.21 -19.82
N ARG A 285 10.06 17.61 -19.31
CA ARG A 285 8.98 18.25 -20.09
C ARG A 285 8.47 17.37 -21.27
N TRP A 286 8.58 16.07 -21.15
CA TRP A 286 8.05 15.12 -22.15
C TRP A 286 6.54 14.90 -21.98
N ILE A 287 6.03 15.11 -20.75
CA ILE A 287 4.61 15.04 -20.42
C ILE A 287 4.23 16.20 -19.49
N GLU A 288 2.96 16.53 -19.47
CA GLU A 288 2.38 17.44 -18.48
C GLU A 288 2.00 16.66 -17.22
N GLU A 289 2.64 16.99 -16.09
CA GLU A 289 2.49 16.25 -14.84
C GLU A 289 1.06 16.27 -14.31
N GLU A 290 0.42 17.46 -14.32
CA GLU A 290 -0.94 17.62 -13.79
C GLU A 290 -1.96 16.81 -14.58
N LEU A 291 -1.89 16.86 -15.91
CA LEU A 291 -2.76 16.06 -16.77
C LEU A 291 -2.57 14.56 -16.53
N TRP A 292 -1.34 14.10 -16.41
CA TRP A 292 -1.05 12.67 -16.16
C TRP A 292 -1.55 12.19 -14.79
N LYS A 293 -1.38 13.00 -13.74
CA LYS A 293 -1.92 12.71 -12.40
C LYS A 293 -3.43 12.47 -12.46
N VAL A 294 -4.14 13.41 -13.07
CA VAL A 294 -5.59 13.35 -13.20
C VAL A 294 -6.03 12.19 -14.08
N THR A 295 -5.42 12.02 -15.25
CA THR A 295 -5.78 10.97 -16.21
C THR A 295 -5.54 9.57 -15.63
N SER A 296 -4.43 9.35 -14.95
CA SER A 296 -4.13 8.05 -14.34
C SER A 296 -5.16 7.67 -13.28
N VAL A 297 -5.49 8.59 -12.38
CA VAL A 297 -6.47 8.34 -11.31
C VAL A 297 -7.90 8.23 -11.86
N ALA A 298 -8.26 9.04 -12.84
CA ALA A 298 -9.56 8.94 -13.51
C ALA A 298 -9.72 7.61 -14.24
N SER A 299 -8.67 7.13 -14.93
CA SER A 299 -8.69 5.83 -15.60
C SER A 299 -8.87 4.67 -14.61
N ILE A 300 -8.15 4.70 -13.49
CA ILE A 300 -8.30 3.72 -12.42
C ILE A 300 -9.74 3.76 -11.85
N LYS A 301 -10.28 4.95 -11.61
CA LYS A 301 -11.66 5.11 -11.11
C LYS A 301 -12.70 4.60 -12.10
N ARG A 302 -12.54 4.93 -13.38
CA ARG A 302 -13.40 4.47 -14.47
C ARG A 302 -13.40 2.95 -14.62
N ALA A 303 -12.25 2.29 -14.39
CA ALA A 303 -12.13 0.84 -14.40
C ALA A 303 -12.89 0.13 -13.27
N GLY A 304 -13.38 0.87 -12.25
CA GLY A 304 -14.23 0.32 -11.19
C GLY A 304 -13.62 0.39 -9.77
N ALA A 305 -12.49 1.06 -9.58
CA ALA A 305 -11.89 1.20 -8.26
C ALA A 305 -12.79 1.97 -7.28
N ASP A 306 -12.99 1.43 -6.09
CA ASP A 306 -13.70 2.10 -4.99
C ASP A 306 -12.76 2.97 -4.17
N LYS A 307 -11.49 2.56 -4.04
CA LYS A 307 -10.43 3.31 -3.37
C LYS A 307 -9.17 3.34 -4.22
N ILE A 308 -8.41 4.42 -4.13
CA ILE A 308 -7.16 4.59 -4.89
C ILE A 308 -6.04 5.00 -3.93
N ILE A 309 -5.02 4.16 -3.83
CA ILE A 309 -3.79 4.49 -3.11
C ILE A 309 -2.86 5.17 -4.11
N SER A 310 -2.53 6.43 -3.89
CA SER A 310 -1.62 7.16 -4.77
C SER A 310 -0.75 8.15 -4.00
N TYR A 311 0.50 8.26 -4.41
CA TYR A 311 1.42 9.29 -3.90
C TYR A 311 1.03 10.70 -4.37
N PHE A 312 0.18 10.81 -5.39
CA PHE A 312 -0.42 12.08 -5.83
C PHE A 312 -1.66 12.50 -5.03
N SER A 313 -2.11 11.70 -4.06
CA SER A 313 -3.37 11.97 -3.35
C SER A 313 -3.43 13.37 -2.72
N MET A 314 -2.30 13.87 -2.20
CA MET A 314 -2.24 15.22 -1.60
C MET A 314 -2.42 16.33 -2.64
N ASP A 315 -1.89 16.15 -3.85
CA ASP A 315 -2.02 17.10 -4.95
C ASP A 315 -3.43 17.07 -5.53
N LEU A 316 -4.00 15.87 -5.71
CA LEU A 316 -5.37 15.65 -6.21
C LEU A 316 -6.46 16.08 -5.24
N ALA A 317 -6.14 16.29 -3.97
CA ALA A 317 -7.07 16.75 -2.94
C ALA A 317 -7.13 18.26 -2.81
N ARG A 318 -6.26 19.01 -3.45
CA ARG A 318 -6.24 20.49 -3.50
C ARG A 318 -7.28 20.99 -4.48
#